data_2b9f11de0a6dce5f24b19d20852b618e
#
_entry.id   2b9f11de0a6dce5f24b19d20852b618e
#
_cell.length_a   1.000
_cell.length_b   1.000
_cell.length_c   1.000
_cell.angle_alpha   90.00
_cell.angle_beta   90.00
_cell.angle_gamma   90.00
#
_symmetry.space_group_name_H-M   'P 1'
#
loop_
_entity.id
_entity.type
_entity.pdbx_description
1 polymer ?
#
loop_
_entity_poly.entity_id
_entity_poly.type
_entity_poly.pdbx_seq_one_letter_code
_entity_poly.pdbx_strand_id
1 'polypeptide(L)'
;MKTKYSLGILGLGVMGRSLALNFQRNGYPPIGFDLFPKLPEDFDVAVAKSVEELVAALIPPRTIFLMVPAGNPVDAALASLKPYLQKGDLIIDGGNSYFKDTERRVKELEQDGFYFIGMGVSGGESGALWGPSMMPGGSKSAWPNVKAMFEAISAKAEDGEPCVAWMGSGGAGHYVKMVHNGIEYGDMQLIGEVYDLLHRGAGFSNAELAKIFEVWNTHELRSYLIEITAKILTRIDKETGKDLVDVILDEAAQKGTGKWTSQTAMDTGAPIPTINAAVESRLLSALKAERVVAAKVLGSAGKFTGDKNALVVAAEQTLYASKITAYAQGLSLLKMASEEYGWNIDISQIVPVWRAGCIIRASLLSDITNAFRRNPDLPNLLLDEEFSKAAINRQEAWRTVVQTAVGLGIPMLATSASLAYFDAYRSAVLPANLTQAQRDYFGAHTYRRIDKEGVFHTQWEA
;
A
#
# COMPACT_ATOMS: atom_id res chain seq x y z
N MET A 1 -32.95 6.47 31.77
CA MET A 1 -31.95 5.39 31.44
C MET A 1 -30.78 6.10 30.79
N LYS A 2 -29.54 5.83 31.22
CA LYS A 2 -28.36 6.39 30.52
C LYS A 2 -28.34 5.78 29.11
N THR A 3 -28.23 6.62 28.09
CA THR A 3 -28.08 6.16 26.69
C THR A 3 -26.85 5.25 26.61
N LYS A 4 -26.97 4.05 26.05
CA LYS A 4 -25.86 3.13 25.84
C LYS A 4 -25.49 3.09 24.37
N TYR A 5 -24.19 3.07 24.09
CA TYR A 5 -23.61 3.09 22.76
C TYR A 5 -23.04 1.72 22.40
N SER A 6 -23.11 1.35 21.13
CA SER A 6 -22.55 0.08 20.62
C SER A 6 -21.05 0.15 20.35
N LEU A 7 -20.49 1.36 20.19
CA LEU A 7 -19.09 1.58 19.80
C LEU A 7 -18.50 2.78 20.56
N GLY A 8 -17.29 2.62 21.10
CA GLY A 8 -16.43 3.70 21.59
C GLY A 8 -15.36 4.04 20.55
N ILE A 9 -15.06 5.33 20.36
CA ILE A 9 -13.93 5.77 19.52
C ILE A 9 -12.96 6.56 20.38
N LEU A 10 -11.72 6.07 20.52
CA LEU A 10 -10.65 6.74 21.22
C LEU A 10 -9.67 7.34 20.21
N GLY A 11 -9.58 8.68 20.22
CA GLY A 11 -8.86 9.48 19.24
C GLY A 11 -9.80 10.10 18.22
N LEU A 12 -10.08 11.42 18.39
CA LEU A 12 -10.98 12.21 17.55
C LEU A 12 -10.23 13.22 16.66
N GLY A 13 -9.03 12.83 16.21
CA GLY A 13 -8.32 13.51 15.12
C GLY A 13 -9.11 13.42 13.81
N VAL A 14 -8.57 13.90 12.70
CA VAL A 14 -9.26 13.95 11.39
C VAL A 14 -9.92 12.63 11.01
N MET A 15 -9.20 11.53 11.11
CA MET A 15 -9.73 10.20 10.75
C MET A 15 -10.77 9.69 11.74
N GLY A 16 -10.51 9.83 13.05
CA GLY A 16 -11.41 9.33 14.09
C GLY A 16 -12.77 10.01 14.09
N ARG A 17 -12.82 11.36 13.96
CA ARG A 17 -14.07 12.09 13.85
C ARG A 17 -14.84 11.77 12.56
N SER A 18 -14.13 11.60 11.43
CA SER A 18 -14.75 11.24 10.16
C SER A 18 -15.39 9.85 10.22
N LEU A 19 -14.72 8.87 10.84
CA LEU A 19 -15.27 7.54 11.11
C LEU A 19 -16.46 7.62 12.08
N ALA A 20 -16.38 8.43 13.13
CA ALA A 20 -17.48 8.61 14.08
C ALA A 20 -18.77 9.07 13.39
N LEU A 21 -18.66 10.07 12.52
CA LEU A 21 -19.78 10.54 11.70
C LEU A 21 -20.29 9.47 10.73
N ASN A 22 -19.39 8.68 10.15
CA ASN A 22 -19.77 7.58 9.26
C ASN A 22 -20.54 6.48 10.02
N PHE A 23 -20.07 6.05 11.19
CA PHE A 23 -20.77 5.11 12.05
C PHE A 23 -22.17 5.62 12.43
N GLN A 24 -22.27 6.88 12.89
CA GLN A 24 -23.53 7.50 13.27
C GLN A 24 -24.54 7.50 12.12
N ARG A 25 -24.11 7.92 10.93
CA ARG A 25 -24.96 7.96 9.73
C ARG A 25 -25.46 6.58 9.30
N ASN A 26 -24.70 5.53 9.55
CA ASN A 26 -25.06 4.17 9.19
C ASN A 26 -25.78 3.40 10.33
N GLY A 27 -26.31 4.09 11.34
CA GLY A 27 -27.13 3.51 12.39
C GLY A 27 -26.36 2.88 13.56
N TYR A 28 -25.05 3.14 13.67
CA TYR A 28 -24.19 2.71 14.76
C TYR A 28 -23.65 3.93 15.54
N PRO A 29 -24.48 4.68 16.26
CA PRO A 29 -24.05 5.90 16.92
C PRO A 29 -22.95 5.61 17.94
N PRO A 30 -21.76 6.20 17.79
CA PRO A 30 -20.65 5.99 18.72
C PRO A 30 -20.65 7.02 19.84
N ILE A 31 -19.84 6.77 20.88
CA ILE A 31 -19.35 7.78 21.80
C ILE A 31 -17.84 7.92 21.62
N GLY A 32 -17.35 9.15 21.48
CA GLY A 32 -15.94 9.44 21.29
C GLY A 32 -15.24 9.88 22.56
N PHE A 33 -13.91 9.78 22.59
CA PHE A 33 -13.03 10.38 23.56
C PHE A 33 -11.69 10.77 22.94
N ASP A 34 -11.19 11.95 23.30
CA ASP A 34 -9.83 12.39 22.95
C ASP A 34 -9.22 13.17 24.10
N LEU A 35 -7.92 13.05 24.30
CA LEU A 35 -7.18 13.77 25.36
C LEU A 35 -7.16 15.30 25.12
N PHE A 36 -7.12 15.70 23.84
CA PHE A 36 -7.02 17.10 23.42
C PHE A 36 -7.99 17.36 22.24
N PRO A 37 -9.31 17.27 22.47
CA PRO A 37 -10.27 17.31 21.40
C PRO A 37 -10.27 18.68 20.69
N LYS A 38 -10.04 18.66 19.38
CA LYS A 38 -10.23 19.83 18.49
C LYS A 38 -11.37 19.52 17.54
N LEU A 39 -12.59 19.70 18.02
CA LEU A 39 -13.81 19.33 17.31
C LEU A 39 -14.39 20.54 16.60
N PRO A 40 -14.92 20.37 15.37
CA PRO A 40 -15.74 21.39 14.72
C PRO A 40 -17.01 21.71 15.54
N GLU A 41 -17.55 22.91 15.40
CA GLU A 41 -18.76 23.32 16.12
C GLU A 41 -20.00 22.48 15.76
N ASP A 42 -20.01 21.94 14.54
CA ASP A 42 -21.08 21.10 13.98
C ASP A 42 -20.86 19.60 14.22
N PHE A 43 -19.87 19.20 15.06
CA PHE A 43 -19.61 17.81 15.37
C PHE A 43 -20.68 17.22 16.28
N ASP A 44 -21.62 16.47 15.68
CA ASP A 44 -22.82 15.93 16.33
C ASP A 44 -22.64 14.47 16.78
N VAL A 45 -21.52 14.13 17.43
CA VAL A 45 -21.30 12.81 18.05
C VAL A 45 -21.07 13.01 19.54
N ALA A 46 -21.64 12.13 20.36
CA ALA A 46 -21.45 12.16 21.81
C ALA A 46 -19.98 12.05 22.18
N VAL A 47 -19.50 12.87 23.12
CA VAL A 47 -18.11 12.89 23.59
C VAL A 47 -18.06 12.66 25.10
N ALA A 48 -17.32 11.65 25.52
CA ALA A 48 -17.04 11.36 26.92
C ALA A 48 -15.96 12.30 27.48
N LYS A 49 -16.02 12.58 28.77
CA LYS A 49 -15.04 13.44 29.48
C LYS A 49 -13.83 12.66 29.98
N SER A 50 -13.92 11.32 30.03
CA SER A 50 -12.87 10.44 30.49
C SER A 50 -12.97 9.07 29.82
N VAL A 51 -11.90 8.28 29.85
CA VAL A 51 -11.88 6.88 29.42
C VAL A 51 -12.88 6.04 30.23
N GLU A 52 -13.01 6.29 31.53
CA GLU A 52 -14.00 5.63 32.40
C GLU A 52 -15.43 5.88 31.91
N GLU A 53 -15.78 7.14 31.63
CA GLU A 53 -17.09 7.53 31.12
C GLU A 53 -17.35 6.87 29.75
N LEU A 54 -16.36 6.89 28.83
CA LEU A 54 -16.43 6.20 27.56
C LEU A 54 -16.83 4.73 27.73
N VAL A 55 -16.05 3.99 28.51
CA VAL A 55 -16.25 2.53 28.71
C VAL A 55 -17.57 2.24 29.44
N ALA A 56 -17.94 3.04 30.44
CA ALA A 56 -19.21 2.88 31.18
C ALA A 56 -20.46 3.12 30.33
N ALA A 57 -20.35 3.93 29.26
CA ALA A 57 -21.44 4.23 28.34
C ALA A 57 -21.68 3.13 27.30
N LEU A 58 -20.77 2.16 27.14
CA LEU A 58 -20.86 1.10 26.14
C LEU A 58 -21.69 -0.10 26.60
N ILE A 59 -22.31 -0.78 25.63
CA ILE A 59 -23.03 -2.05 25.82
C ILE A 59 -22.02 -3.21 25.85
N PRO A 60 -21.98 -4.05 26.91
CA PRO A 60 -21.15 -5.26 26.91
C PRO A 60 -21.71 -6.37 25.97
N PRO A 61 -20.84 -7.18 25.32
CA PRO A 61 -19.40 -6.99 25.24
C PRO A 61 -19.04 -5.72 24.47
N ARG A 62 -18.15 -4.90 25.04
CA ARG A 62 -17.85 -3.58 24.51
C ARG A 62 -16.97 -3.67 23.27
N THR A 63 -17.17 -2.75 22.35
CA THR A 63 -16.27 -2.54 21.19
C THR A 63 -15.67 -1.15 21.27
N ILE A 64 -14.35 -1.05 21.23
CA ILE A 64 -13.62 0.21 21.32
C ILE A 64 -12.65 0.31 20.12
N PHE A 65 -12.80 1.37 19.33
CA PHE A 65 -12.00 1.63 18.14
C PHE A 65 -10.96 2.71 18.45
N LEU A 66 -9.68 2.39 18.29
CA LEU A 66 -8.56 3.30 18.50
C LEU A 66 -8.17 3.97 17.19
N MET A 67 -8.11 5.29 17.16
CA MET A 67 -7.60 6.11 16.06
C MET A 67 -6.49 7.04 16.56
N VAL A 68 -5.48 6.46 17.17
CA VAL A 68 -4.31 7.13 17.72
C VAL A 68 -3.05 6.88 16.87
N PRO A 69 -1.99 7.67 16.98
CA PRO A 69 -0.72 7.40 16.33
C PRO A 69 -0.18 6.01 16.68
N ALA A 70 0.47 5.35 15.72
CA ALA A 70 1.06 4.03 15.90
C ALA A 70 2.18 4.01 16.95
N GLY A 71 2.47 2.82 17.49
CA GLY A 71 3.53 2.61 18.48
C GLY A 71 3.06 2.86 19.92
N ASN A 72 3.88 3.53 20.73
CA ASN A 72 3.62 3.79 22.15
C ASN A 72 2.26 4.43 22.47
N PRO A 73 1.69 5.35 21.65
CA PRO A 73 0.34 5.87 21.89
C PRO A 73 -0.75 4.80 21.92
N VAL A 74 -0.63 3.72 21.12
CA VAL A 74 -1.57 2.59 21.18
C VAL A 74 -1.43 1.85 22.50
N ASP A 75 -0.20 1.56 22.93
CA ASP A 75 0.06 0.87 24.22
C ASP A 75 -0.43 1.71 25.41
N ALA A 76 -0.26 3.03 25.37
CA ALA A 76 -0.78 3.95 26.39
C ALA A 76 -2.32 3.96 26.41
N ALA A 77 -2.97 3.95 25.24
CA ALA A 77 -4.43 3.84 25.14
C ALA A 77 -4.94 2.52 25.73
N LEU A 78 -4.30 1.40 25.39
CA LEU A 78 -4.62 0.08 25.97
C LEU A 78 -4.47 0.06 27.49
N ALA A 79 -3.37 0.62 28.02
CA ALA A 79 -3.15 0.71 29.46
C ALA A 79 -4.23 1.54 30.16
N SER A 80 -4.69 2.64 29.55
CA SER A 80 -5.76 3.49 30.10
C SER A 80 -7.13 2.83 30.10
N LEU A 81 -7.40 1.96 29.13
CA LEU A 81 -8.66 1.23 28.99
C LEU A 81 -8.75 0.01 29.91
N LYS A 82 -7.63 -0.72 30.09
CA LYS A 82 -7.57 -2.02 30.76
C LYS A 82 -8.25 -2.10 32.13
N PRO A 83 -8.17 -1.08 33.03
CA PRO A 83 -8.86 -1.11 34.34
C PRO A 83 -10.38 -1.17 34.27
N TYR A 84 -10.99 -0.75 33.14
CA TYR A 84 -12.44 -0.65 32.97
C TYR A 84 -13.01 -1.73 32.09
N LEU A 85 -12.18 -2.55 31.42
CA LEU A 85 -12.60 -3.61 30.51
C LEU A 85 -13.05 -4.86 31.27
N GLN A 86 -13.88 -5.68 30.58
CA GLN A 86 -14.33 -6.98 31.03
C GLN A 86 -13.95 -8.04 30.00
N LYS A 87 -13.82 -9.30 30.44
CA LYS A 87 -13.54 -10.42 29.55
C LYS A 87 -14.59 -10.47 28.42
N GLY A 88 -14.10 -10.64 27.20
CA GLY A 88 -14.93 -10.63 26.00
C GLY A 88 -15.07 -9.25 25.32
N ASP A 89 -14.60 -8.16 25.95
CA ASP A 89 -14.55 -6.86 25.30
C ASP A 89 -13.53 -6.88 24.12
N LEU A 90 -13.84 -6.13 23.07
CA LEU A 90 -13.05 -6.02 21.84
C LEU A 90 -12.40 -4.65 21.72
N ILE A 91 -11.11 -4.61 21.50
CA ILE A 91 -10.38 -3.42 21.09
C ILE A 91 -9.96 -3.55 19.63
N ILE A 92 -10.12 -2.49 18.85
CA ILE A 92 -9.75 -2.44 17.44
C ILE A 92 -8.76 -1.29 17.25
N ASP A 93 -7.55 -1.59 16.79
CA ASP A 93 -6.56 -0.58 16.41
C ASP A 93 -6.72 -0.24 14.92
N GLY A 94 -7.29 0.92 14.62
CA GLY A 94 -7.48 1.43 13.26
C GLY A 94 -6.34 2.32 12.76
N GLY A 95 -5.26 2.44 13.50
CA GLY A 95 -4.05 3.17 13.10
C GLY A 95 -3.24 2.46 12.03
N ASN A 96 -2.16 3.09 11.57
CA ASN A 96 -1.17 2.44 10.70
C ASN A 96 -0.08 1.80 11.55
N SER A 97 -0.47 0.88 12.43
CA SER A 97 0.45 0.21 13.35
C SER A 97 1.35 -0.79 12.65
N TYR A 98 2.56 -0.98 13.19
CA TYR A 98 3.45 -2.02 12.73
C TYR A 98 2.91 -3.39 13.10
N PHE A 99 2.85 -4.30 12.15
CA PHE A 99 2.18 -5.60 12.33
C PHE A 99 2.78 -6.46 13.46
N LYS A 100 4.09 -6.37 13.73
CA LYS A 100 4.73 -7.10 14.84
C LYS A 100 4.26 -6.60 16.21
N ASP A 101 3.96 -5.29 16.34
CA ASP A 101 3.32 -4.75 17.55
C ASP A 101 1.90 -5.29 17.70
N THR A 102 1.18 -5.42 16.59
CA THR A 102 -0.17 -6.00 16.56
C THR A 102 -0.16 -7.46 16.99
N GLU A 103 0.79 -8.27 16.47
CA GLU A 103 0.99 -9.65 16.92
C GLU A 103 1.18 -9.74 18.44
N ARG A 104 2.05 -8.91 18.99
CA ARG A 104 2.29 -8.84 20.42
C ARG A 104 1.02 -8.49 21.19
N ARG A 105 0.30 -7.44 20.76
CA ARG A 105 -0.93 -6.95 21.41
C ARG A 105 -2.06 -7.98 21.36
N VAL A 106 -2.25 -8.67 20.24
CA VAL A 106 -3.22 -9.77 20.14
C VAL A 106 -2.93 -10.83 21.20
N LYS A 107 -1.68 -11.30 21.26
CA LYS A 107 -1.27 -12.34 22.21
C LYS A 107 -1.44 -11.92 23.66
N GLU A 108 -1.02 -10.70 24.01
CA GLU A 108 -1.09 -10.18 25.38
C GLU A 108 -2.55 -9.98 25.83
N LEU A 109 -3.41 -9.42 24.98
CA LEU A 109 -4.80 -9.14 25.34
C LEU A 109 -5.67 -10.40 25.38
N GLU A 110 -5.43 -11.37 24.52
CA GLU A 110 -6.12 -12.66 24.57
C GLU A 110 -5.79 -13.44 25.85
N GLN A 111 -4.55 -13.37 26.37
CA GLN A 111 -4.19 -13.95 27.67
C GLN A 111 -4.95 -13.32 28.83
N ASP A 112 -5.30 -12.04 28.74
CA ASP A 112 -6.11 -11.33 29.72
C ASP A 112 -7.62 -11.55 29.52
N GLY A 113 -8.02 -12.23 28.44
CA GLY A 113 -9.42 -12.55 28.09
C GLY A 113 -10.11 -11.46 27.28
N PHE A 114 -9.39 -10.55 26.69
CA PHE A 114 -9.88 -9.52 25.75
C PHE A 114 -9.62 -9.94 24.31
N TYR A 115 -10.37 -9.36 23.37
CA TYR A 115 -10.11 -9.53 21.96
C TYR A 115 -9.41 -8.30 21.38
N PHE A 116 -8.56 -8.52 20.38
CA PHE A 116 -7.87 -7.44 19.67
C PHE A 116 -7.89 -7.67 18.15
N ILE A 117 -8.27 -6.63 17.42
CA ILE A 117 -8.23 -6.60 15.96
C ILE A 117 -7.33 -5.44 15.52
N GLY A 118 -6.29 -5.74 14.76
CA GLY A 118 -5.57 -4.74 13.99
C GLY A 118 -6.27 -4.49 12.68
N MET A 119 -6.73 -3.26 12.43
CA MET A 119 -7.53 -2.92 11.25
C MET A 119 -6.82 -1.86 10.41
N GLY A 120 -6.29 -2.25 9.26
CA GLY A 120 -5.86 -1.28 8.28
C GLY A 120 -7.03 -0.50 7.70
N VAL A 121 -7.01 0.82 7.80
CA VAL A 121 -8.03 1.72 7.24
C VAL A 121 -7.41 2.54 6.11
N SER A 122 -8.04 2.58 4.94
CA SER A 122 -7.61 3.35 3.79
C SER A 122 -8.70 4.28 3.27
N GLY A 123 -8.31 5.32 2.49
CA GLY A 123 -9.24 6.26 1.87
C GLY A 123 -9.06 7.72 2.31
N GLY A 124 -8.17 7.99 3.27
CA GLY A 124 -7.98 9.33 3.82
C GLY A 124 -9.22 9.88 4.53
N GLU A 125 -9.29 11.19 4.73
CA GLU A 125 -10.41 11.86 5.42
C GLU A 125 -11.76 11.60 4.74
N SER A 126 -11.81 11.79 3.42
CA SER A 126 -13.02 11.56 2.63
C SER A 126 -13.47 10.10 2.66
N GLY A 127 -12.54 9.15 2.53
CA GLY A 127 -12.85 7.72 2.66
C GLY A 127 -13.38 7.37 4.05
N ALA A 128 -12.75 7.84 5.11
CA ALA A 128 -13.22 7.64 6.48
C ALA A 128 -14.65 8.15 6.68
N LEU A 129 -14.98 9.30 6.08
CA LEU A 129 -16.30 9.90 6.19
C LEU A 129 -17.37 9.19 5.37
N TRP A 130 -17.07 8.76 4.14
CA TRP A 130 -18.07 8.30 3.18
C TRP A 130 -18.03 6.81 2.86
N GLY A 131 -16.96 6.13 3.22
CA GLY A 131 -16.76 4.70 3.01
C GLY A 131 -15.28 4.36 2.85
N PRO A 132 -14.61 3.89 3.91
CA PRO A 132 -13.23 3.44 3.83
C PRO A 132 -13.14 2.01 3.28
N SER A 133 -11.97 1.66 2.76
CA SER A 133 -11.52 0.28 2.61
C SER A 133 -10.91 -0.19 3.92
N MET A 134 -11.31 -1.35 4.44
CA MET A 134 -10.93 -1.82 5.78
C MET A 134 -10.40 -3.25 5.76
N MET A 135 -9.31 -3.46 6.45
CA MET A 135 -8.51 -4.70 6.45
C MET A 135 -8.34 -5.22 7.88
N PRO A 136 -9.37 -5.85 8.48
CA PRO A 136 -9.33 -6.42 9.83
C PRO A 136 -8.54 -7.73 9.89
N GLY A 137 -7.71 -7.90 10.94
CA GLY A 137 -7.03 -9.14 11.28
C GLY A 137 -6.75 -9.20 12.77
N GLY A 138 -6.61 -10.40 13.35
CA GLY A 138 -6.37 -10.55 14.80
C GLY A 138 -7.18 -11.66 15.44
N SER A 139 -7.95 -11.36 16.49
CA SER A 139 -8.82 -12.31 17.19
C SER A 139 -10.05 -12.68 16.35
N LYS A 140 -9.97 -13.78 15.60
CA LYS A 140 -11.00 -14.21 14.64
C LYS A 140 -12.37 -14.39 15.27
N SER A 141 -12.43 -14.89 16.50
CA SER A 141 -13.68 -15.14 17.23
C SER A 141 -14.53 -13.89 17.50
N ALA A 142 -13.89 -12.70 17.54
CA ALA A 142 -14.59 -11.44 17.73
C ALA A 142 -15.18 -10.85 16.42
N TRP A 143 -14.64 -11.23 15.27
CA TRP A 143 -15.00 -10.65 13.97
C TRP A 143 -16.51 -10.77 13.63
N PRO A 144 -17.18 -11.94 13.82
CA PRO A 144 -18.61 -12.06 13.51
C PRO A 144 -19.49 -11.03 14.23
N ASN A 145 -19.10 -10.59 15.43
CA ASN A 145 -19.89 -9.65 16.24
C ASN A 145 -19.88 -8.22 15.68
N VAL A 146 -18.87 -7.86 14.90
CA VAL A 146 -18.65 -6.49 14.38
C VAL A 146 -18.72 -6.43 12.85
N LYS A 147 -18.72 -7.58 12.16
CA LYS A 147 -18.70 -7.68 10.70
C LYS A 147 -19.77 -6.79 10.05
N ALA A 148 -21.04 -6.95 10.44
CA ALA A 148 -22.15 -6.21 9.85
C ALA A 148 -22.01 -4.67 10.00
N MET A 149 -21.47 -4.22 11.14
CA MET A 149 -21.21 -2.82 11.40
C MET A 149 -20.13 -2.26 10.45
N PHE A 150 -19.03 -3.01 10.25
CA PHE A 150 -17.97 -2.59 9.34
C PHE A 150 -18.37 -2.73 7.87
N GLU A 151 -19.16 -3.73 7.52
CA GLU A 151 -19.76 -3.82 6.17
C GLU A 151 -20.64 -2.60 5.88
N ALA A 152 -21.42 -2.12 6.85
CA ALA A 152 -22.30 -0.97 6.66
C ALA A 152 -21.53 0.31 6.34
N ILE A 153 -20.44 0.58 7.07
CA ILE A 153 -19.68 1.83 6.94
C ILE A 153 -18.60 1.80 5.85
N SER A 154 -18.23 0.61 5.32
CA SER A 154 -17.23 0.48 4.28
C SER A 154 -17.70 1.01 2.93
N ALA A 155 -16.76 1.39 2.08
CA ALA A 155 -17.04 1.63 0.66
C ALA A 155 -17.72 0.43 0.03
N LYS A 156 -18.52 0.68 -0.99
CA LYS A 156 -19.09 -0.35 -1.86
C LYS A 156 -18.40 -0.30 -3.20
N ALA A 157 -17.98 -1.46 -3.70
CA ALA A 157 -17.49 -1.59 -5.06
C ALA A 157 -18.65 -1.40 -6.08
N GLU A 158 -18.33 -1.32 -7.37
CA GLU A 158 -19.33 -1.11 -8.45
C GLU A 158 -20.41 -2.21 -8.46
N ASP A 159 -20.10 -3.42 -8.02
CA ASP A 159 -21.02 -4.56 -7.87
C ASP A 159 -21.81 -4.56 -6.55
N GLY A 160 -21.63 -3.55 -5.69
CA GLY A 160 -22.27 -3.41 -4.38
C GLY A 160 -21.57 -4.17 -3.25
N GLU A 161 -20.53 -4.96 -3.50
CA GLU A 161 -19.78 -5.67 -2.46
C GLU A 161 -19.08 -4.69 -1.50
N PRO A 162 -19.11 -4.93 -0.18
CA PRO A 162 -18.44 -4.08 0.79
C PRO A 162 -16.92 -4.26 0.72
N CYS A 163 -16.19 -3.14 0.76
CA CYS A 163 -14.73 -3.13 0.76
C CYS A 163 -14.16 -3.37 2.17
N VAL A 164 -14.59 -4.46 2.79
CA VAL A 164 -14.07 -4.99 4.06
C VAL A 164 -14.16 -6.50 4.04
N ALA A 165 -13.07 -7.18 4.41
CA ALA A 165 -13.04 -8.63 4.58
C ALA A 165 -12.02 -9.00 5.65
N TRP A 166 -12.15 -10.21 6.23
CA TRP A 166 -11.18 -10.72 7.18
C TRP A 166 -9.85 -11.06 6.49
N MET A 167 -8.74 -10.48 6.98
CA MET A 167 -7.42 -10.65 6.36
C MET A 167 -6.64 -11.85 6.88
N GLY A 168 -6.87 -12.28 8.13
CA GLY A 168 -6.14 -13.35 8.77
C GLY A 168 -6.00 -13.16 10.28
N SER A 169 -5.34 -14.08 10.96
CA SER A 169 -5.04 -13.97 12.40
C SER A 169 -3.94 -12.96 12.69
N GLY A 170 -3.71 -12.67 13.97
CA GLY A 170 -2.57 -11.89 14.45
C GLY A 170 -2.45 -10.51 13.79
N GLY A 171 -1.27 -10.22 13.24
CA GLY A 171 -0.96 -8.95 12.59
C GLY A 171 -1.40 -8.79 11.15
N ALA A 172 -2.09 -9.80 10.57
CA ALA A 172 -2.42 -9.86 9.14
C ALA A 172 -3.13 -8.61 8.61
N GLY A 173 -4.05 -8.02 9.37
CA GLY A 173 -4.78 -6.81 8.95
C GLY A 173 -3.86 -5.63 8.69
N HIS A 174 -2.98 -5.32 9.63
CA HIS A 174 -1.99 -4.25 9.46
C HIS A 174 -0.91 -4.61 8.43
N TYR A 175 -0.55 -5.88 8.29
CA TYR A 175 0.38 -6.32 7.27
C TYR A 175 -0.18 -6.11 5.86
N VAL A 176 -1.42 -6.53 5.61
CA VAL A 176 -2.10 -6.30 4.33
C VAL A 176 -2.18 -4.81 4.01
N LYS A 177 -2.50 -3.97 5.01
CA LYS A 177 -2.50 -2.50 4.83
C LYS A 177 -1.10 -1.95 4.55
N MET A 178 -0.07 -2.47 5.19
CA MET A 178 1.32 -2.07 4.96
C MET A 178 1.74 -2.39 3.51
N VAL A 179 1.44 -3.59 3.02
CA VAL A 179 1.74 -4.00 1.63
C VAL A 179 0.92 -3.20 0.62
N HIS A 180 -0.37 -2.95 0.91
CA HIS A 180 -1.19 -2.01 0.14
C HIS A 180 -0.47 -0.66 -0.04
N ASN A 181 0.09 -0.11 1.04
CA ASN A 181 0.84 1.15 0.95
C ASN A 181 2.16 1.00 0.17
N GLY A 182 2.81 -0.17 0.23
CA GLY A 182 3.98 -0.46 -0.61
C GLY A 182 3.65 -0.43 -2.10
N ILE A 183 2.53 -1.07 -2.50
CA ILE A 183 2.02 -1.03 -3.88
C ILE A 183 1.68 0.42 -4.26
N GLU A 184 1.04 1.18 -3.37
CA GLU A 184 0.73 2.60 -3.56
C GLU A 184 1.99 3.43 -3.85
N TYR A 185 3.08 3.20 -3.12
CA TYR A 185 4.37 3.85 -3.38
C TYR A 185 4.90 3.50 -4.77
N GLY A 186 4.85 2.22 -5.14
CA GLY A 186 5.22 1.75 -6.48
C GLY A 186 4.42 2.46 -7.56
N ASP A 187 3.11 2.47 -7.44
CA ASP A 187 2.20 3.07 -8.43
C ASP A 187 2.43 4.59 -8.58
N MET A 188 2.55 5.32 -7.46
CA MET A 188 2.85 6.76 -7.48
C MET A 188 4.20 7.07 -8.12
N GLN A 189 5.23 6.26 -7.84
CA GLN A 189 6.56 6.45 -8.42
C GLN A 189 6.55 6.18 -9.92
N LEU A 190 5.90 5.12 -10.37
CA LEU A 190 5.76 4.78 -11.79
C LEU A 190 5.06 5.91 -12.57
N ILE A 191 3.97 6.46 -12.02
CA ILE A 191 3.26 7.62 -12.58
C ILE A 191 4.20 8.84 -12.65
N GLY A 192 4.92 9.11 -11.56
CA GLY A 192 5.87 10.24 -11.49
C GLY A 192 7.01 10.12 -12.49
N GLU A 193 7.55 8.93 -12.72
CA GLU A 193 8.63 8.67 -13.68
C GLU A 193 8.16 8.88 -15.12
N VAL A 194 6.96 8.38 -15.45
CA VAL A 194 6.35 8.60 -16.77
C VAL A 194 6.04 10.09 -16.98
N TYR A 195 5.48 10.76 -15.98
CA TYR A 195 5.28 12.20 -16.00
C TYR A 195 6.60 12.95 -16.29
N ASP A 196 7.67 12.63 -15.59
CA ASP A 196 8.97 13.30 -15.74
C ASP A 196 9.58 13.08 -17.14
N LEU A 197 9.49 11.87 -17.67
CA LEU A 197 9.94 11.57 -19.04
C LEU A 197 9.18 12.40 -20.06
N LEU A 198 7.86 12.48 -19.97
CA LEU A 198 7.03 13.20 -20.92
C LEU A 198 7.17 14.73 -20.73
N HIS A 199 7.20 15.21 -19.48
CA HIS A 199 7.30 16.64 -19.19
C HIS A 199 8.72 17.17 -19.45
N ARG A 200 9.69 16.68 -18.67
CA ARG A 200 11.07 17.17 -18.72
C ARG A 200 11.82 16.67 -19.96
N GLY A 201 11.62 15.41 -20.34
CA GLY A 201 12.26 14.77 -21.48
C GLY A 201 11.67 15.23 -22.82
N ALA A 202 10.39 15.00 -23.04
CA ALA A 202 9.73 15.29 -24.31
C ALA A 202 9.17 16.71 -24.42
N GLY A 203 9.11 17.46 -23.31
CA GLY A 203 8.71 18.88 -23.31
C GLY A 203 7.21 19.09 -23.49
N PHE A 204 6.36 18.17 -22.99
CA PHE A 204 4.93 18.44 -22.86
C PHE A 204 4.68 19.40 -21.70
N SER A 205 3.73 20.32 -21.88
CA SER A 205 3.20 21.14 -20.79
C SER A 205 2.32 20.34 -19.84
N ASN A 206 2.13 20.82 -18.60
CA ASN A 206 1.23 20.19 -17.64
C ASN A 206 -0.21 20.10 -18.17
N ALA A 207 -0.69 21.10 -18.91
CA ALA A 207 -2.03 21.10 -19.53
C ALA A 207 -2.19 20.02 -20.62
N GLU A 208 -1.14 19.75 -21.40
CA GLU A 208 -1.14 18.66 -22.38
C GLU A 208 -1.11 17.30 -21.68
N LEU A 209 -0.29 17.16 -20.64
CA LEU A 209 -0.21 15.94 -19.83
C LEU A 209 -1.51 15.65 -19.09
N ALA A 210 -2.19 16.67 -18.57
CA ALA A 210 -3.51 16.50 -17.96
C ALA A 210 -4.48 15.79 -18.93
N LYS A 211 -4.54 16.23 -20.19
CA LYS A 211 -5.38 15.60 -21.23
C LYS A 211 -4.95 14.16 -21.54
N ILE A 212 -3.65 13.90 -21.57
CA ILE A 212 -3.11 12.54 -21.77
C ILE A 212 -3.58 11.63 -20.63
N PHE A 213 -3.40 12.05 -19.36
CA PHE A 213 -3.84 11.27 -18.20
C PHE A 213 -5.38 11.13 -18.13
N GLU A 214 -6.16 12.14 -18.56
CA GLU A 214 -7.61 12.02 -18.69
C GLU A 214 -8.00 10.91 -19.68
N VAL A 215 -7.35 10.84 -20.84
CA VAL A 215 -7.56 9.77 -21.82
C VAL A 215 -7.17 8.42 -21.24
N TRP A 216 -6.00 8.29 -20.63
CA TRP A 216 -5.54 7.05 -19.99
C TRP A 216 -6.49 6.57 -18.88
N ASN A 217 -7.18 7.49 -18.21
CA ASN A 217 -8.19 7.14 -17.19
C ASN A 217 -9.50 6.59 -17.77
N THR A 218 -9.67 6.55 -19.08
CA THR A 218 -10.81 5.91 -19.74
C THR A 218 -10.54 4.47 -20.17
N HIS A 219 -9.30 4.00 -20.07
CA HIS A 219 -8.82 2.69 -20.52
C HIS A 219 -8.34 1.81 -19.35
N GLU A 220 -7.39 0.92 -19.62
CA GLU A 220 -6.83 -0.04 -18.66
C GLU A 220 -6.14 0.60 -17.45
N LEU A 221 -5.64 1.83 -17.60
CA LEU A 221 -5.02 2.59 -16.51
C LEU A 221 -6.04 3.29 -15.60
N ARG A 222 -7.35 3.15 -15.85
CA ARG A 222 -8.42 3.75 -15.04
C ARG A 222 -8.20 3.46 -13.56
N SER A 223 -7.89 4.51 -12.81
CA SER A 223 -7.60 4.44 -11.37
C SER A 223 -7.68 5.81 -10.71
N TYR A 224 -7.85 5.80 -9.41
CA TYR A 224 -7.87 7.04 -8.63
C TYR A 224 -6.58 7.86 -8.78
N LEU A 225 -5.41 7.21 -8.77
CA LEU A 225 -4.15 7.92 -8.91
C LEU A 225 -3.99 8.56 -10.28
N ILE A 226 -4.44 7.93 -11.35
CA ILE A 226 -4.45 8.53 -12.71
C ILE A 226 -5.46 9.70 -12.75
N GLU A 227 -6.66 9.52 -12.19
CA GLU A 227 -7.67 10.58 -12.11
C GLU A 227 -7.16 11.83 -11.41
N ILE A 228 -6.57 11.67 -10.21
CA ILE A 228 -6.05 12.82 -9.46
C ILE A 228 -4.82 13.42 -10.11
N THR A 229 -4.00 12.65 -10.80
CA THR A 229 -2.86 13.16 -11.57
C THR A 229 -3.33 14.15 -12.63
N ALA A 230 -4.33 13.78 -13.44
CA ALA A 230 -4.93 14.70 -14.41
C ALA A 230 -5.43 16.00 -13.74
N LYS A 231 -6.17 15.89 -12.63
CA LYS A 231 -6.68 17.04 -11.87
C LYS A 231 -5.58 17.92 -11.28
N ILE A 232 -4.51 17.32 -10.74
CA ILE A 232 -3.36 18.04 -10.18
C ILE A 232 -2.69 18.90 -11.26
N LEU A 233 -2.50 18.36 -12.45
CA LEU A 233 -1.81 19.02 -13.54
C LEU A 233 -2.57 20.21 -14.15
N THR A 234 -3.86 20.37 -13.84
CA THR A 234 -4.66 21.57 -14.23
C THR A 234 -4.70 22.64 -13.15
N ARG A 235 -4.13 22.39 -11.97
CA ARG A 235 -4.22 23.33 -10.85
C ARG A 235 -3.22 24.46 -10.97
N ILE A 236 -3.73 25.68 -10.99
CA ILE A 236 -2.90 26.90 -10.99
C ILE A 236 -2.72 27.37 -9.53
N ASP A 237 -1.50 27.71 -9.18
CA ASP A 237 -1.19 28.41 -7.93
C ASP A 237 -1.66 29.86 -8.01
N LYS A 238 -2.45 30.27 -7.02
CA LYS A 238 -3.08 31.60 -7.00
C LYS A 238 -2.09 32.74 -6.69
N GLU A 239 -0.97 32.43 -6.04
CA GLU A 239 0.02 33.43 -5.64
C GLU A 239 0.99 33.72 -6.77
N THR A 240 1.44 32.69 -7.49
CA THR A 240 2.46 32.83 -8.52
C THR A 240 1.91 32.86 -9.95
N GLY A 241 0.69 32.40 -10.16
CA GLY A 241 0.07 32.22 -11.48
C GLY A 241 0.66 31.05 -12.30
N LYS A 242 1.54 30.25 -11.72
CA LYS A 242 2.14 29.07 -12.35
C LYS A 242 1.31 27.81 -12.07
N ASP A 243 1.60 26.74 -12.80
CA ASP A 243 1.07 25.43 -12.45
C ASP A 243 1.52 25.04 -11.03
N LEU A 244 0.57 24.65 -10.18
CA LEU A 244 0.86 24.38 -8.76
C LEU A 244 1.91 23.30 -8.59
N VAL A 245 1.93 22.28 -9.44
CA VAL A 245 2.90 21.18 -9.37
C VAL A 245 4.34 21.68 -9.55
N ASP A 246 4.57 22.76 -10.31
CA ASP A 246 5.89 23.30 -10.57
C ASP A 246 6.44 24.15 -9.41
N VAL A 247 5.60 24.55 -8.46
CA VAL A 247 6.00 25.30 -7.25
C VAL A 247 6.03 24.43 -5.99
N ILE A 248 5.59 23.18 -6.08
CA ILE A 248 5.72 22.21 -5.00
C ILE A 248 7.18 21.73 -4.94
N LEU A 249 7.74 21.70 -3.72
CA LEU A 249 9.08 21.15 -3.48
C LEU A 249 9.11 19.65 -3.83
N ASP A 250 10.11 19.25 -4.62
CA ASP A 250 10.29 17.87 -5.08
C ASP A 250 10.89 16.94 -4.00
N GLU A 251 10.25 16.95 -2.82
CA GLU A 251 10.53 16.06 -1.69
C GLU A 251 9.27 15.28 -1.33
N ALA A 252 9.34 13.95 -1.38
CA ALA A 252 8.20 13.09 -1.05
C ALA A 252 8.35 12.48 0.34
N ALA A 253 7.57 12.96 1.31
CA ALA A 253 7.57 12.44 2.68
C ALA A 253 7.02 11.02 2.77
N GLN A 254 7.40 10.28 3.84
CA GLN A 254 6.88 8.96 4.16
C GLN A 254 6.59 8.83 5.67
N LYS A 255 5.60 8.00 6.01
CA LYS A 255 5.18 7.73 7.40
C LYS A 255 5.59 6.34 7.91
N GLY A 256 6.54 5.67 7.24
CA GLY A 256 7.12 4.39 7.66
C GLY A 256 6.55 3.14 6.99
N THR A 257 5.33 3.10 6.51
CA THR A 257 4.70 1.89 5.93
C THR A 257 5.43 1.35 4.70
N GLY A 258 5.89 2.22 3.80
CA GLY A 258 6.72 1.80 2.65
C GLY A 258 8.06 1.21 3.08
N LYS A 259 8.75 1.85 4.03
CA LYS A 259 9.97 1.33 4.64
C LYS A 259 9.75 -0.06 5.25
N TRP A 260 8.68 -0.25 6.02
CA TRP A 260 8.37 -1.55 6.63
C TRP A 260 8.06 -2.61 5.59
N THR A 261 7.40 -2.25 4.47
CA THR A 261 7.19 -3.18 3.35
C THR A 261 8.52 -3.68 2.79
N SER A 262 9.49 -2.80 2.54
CA SER A 262 10.82 -3.18 2.07
C SER A 262 11.59 -4.03 3.09
N GLN A 263 11.57 -3.65 4.37
CA GLN A 263 12.24 -4.39 5.44
C GLN A 263 11.70 -5.82 5.57
N THR A 264 10.38 -5.95 5.63
CA THR A 264 9.76 -7.27 5.79
C THR A 264 9.87 -8.14 4.53
N ALA A 265 9.92 -7.54 3.35
CA ALA A 265 10.22 -8.28 2.12
C ALA A 265 11.62 -8.90 2.14
N MET A 266 12.60 -8.21 2.68
CA MET A 266 13.95 -8.76 2.89
C MET A 266 13.96 -9.85 3.97
N ASP A 267 13.22 -9.66 5.06
CA ASP A 267 13.08 -10.66 6.14
C ASP A 267 12.45 -11.97 5.61
N THR A 268 11.42 -11.88 4.76
CA THR A 268 10.70 -13.02 4.19
C THR A 268 11.32 -13.58 2.91
N GLY A 269 12.35 -12.92 2.36
CA GLY A 269 12.99 -13.29 1.09
C GLY A 269 12.13 -13.00 -0.16
N ALA A 270 11.13 -12.12 -0.07
CA ALA A 270 10.27 -11.76 -1.19
C ALA A 270 10.93 -10.68 -2.09
N PRO A 271 11.16 -10.94 -3.38
CA PRO A 271 11.74 -9.94 -4.27
C PRO A 271 10.68 -8.91 -4.71
N ILE A 272 10.80 -7.68 -4.24
CA ILE A 272 9.89 -6.56 -4.58
C ILE A 272 10.64 -5.33 -5.12
N PRO A 273 11.52 -5.47 -6.13
CA PRO A 273 12.43 -4.39 -6.53
C PRO A 273 11.72 -3.12 -7.01
N THR A 274 10.54 -3.20 -7.61
CA THR A 274 9.76 -2.03 -8.02
C THR A 274 9.32 -1.21 -6.81
N ILE A 275 8.81 -1.86 -5.76
CA ILE A 275 8.38 -1.21 -4.52
C ILE A 275 9.59 -0.66 -3.77
N ASN A 276 10.69 -1.41 -3.70
CA ASN A 276 11.93 -0.96 -3.08
C ASN A 276 12.47 0.30 -3.78
N ALA A 277 12.52 0.31 -5.11
CA ALA A 277 12.94 1.47 -5.88
C ALA A 277 12.07 2.71 -5.60
N ALA A 278 10.76 2.55 -5.42
CA ALA A 278 9.87 3.65 -5.04
C ALA A 278 10.17 4.20 -3.64
N VAL A 279 10.49 3.34 -2.68
CA VAL A 279 10.91 3.76 -1.32
C VAL A 279 12.24 4.50 -1.38
N GLU A 280 13.21 3.98 -2.10
CA GLU A 280 14.54 4.60 -2.27
C GLU A 280 14.45 5.95 -3.01
N SER A 281 13.56 6.06 -4.01
CA SER A 281 13.30 7.33 -4.71
C SER A 281 12.81 8.43 -3.75
N ARG A 282 11.97 8.08 -2.77
CA ARG A 282 11.56 9.04 -1.73
C ARG A 282 12.72 9.44 -0.81
N LEU A 283 13.57 8.48 -0.43
CA LEU A 283 14.77 8.77 0.36
C LEU A 283 15.72 9.70 -0.40
N LEU A 284 15.95 9.42 -1.69
CA LEU A 284 16.77 10.27 -2.56
C LEU A 284 16.14 11.65 -2.76
N SER A 285 14.81 11.75 -2.83
CA SER A 285 14.12 13.04 -2.97
C SER A 285 14.41 13.99 -1.80
N ALA A 286 14.54 13.47 -0.59
CA ALA A 286 14.84 14.23 0.62
C ALA A 286 16.26 14.87 0.63
N LEU A 287 17.16 14.42 -0.26
CA LEU A 287 18.51 15.00 -0.40
C LEU A 287 18.51 16.22 -1.34
N LYS A 288 17.50 17.08 -1.29
CA LYS A 288 17.30 18.17 -2.26
C LYS A 288 18.51 19.11 -2.40
N ALA A 289 19.07 19.56 -1.31
CA ALA A 289 20.22 20.48 -1.32
C ALA A 289 21.45 19.84 -2.00
N GLU A 290 21.71 18.56 -1.69
CA GLU A 290 22.80 17.79 -2.30
C GLU A 290 22.55 17.56 -3.79
N ARG A 291 21.32 17.18 -4.20
CA ARG A 291 20.94 16.98 -5.60
C ARG A 291 21.12 18.25 -6.45
N VAL A 292 20.84 19.44 -5.88
CA VAL A 292 21.06 20.72 -6.57
C VAL A 292 22.55 20.97 -6.84
N VAL A 293 23.43 20.61 -5.92
CA VAL A 293 24.89 20.69 -6.11
C VAL A 293 25.33 19.64 -7.14
N ALA A 294 24.88 18.41 -7.00
CA ALA A 294 25.21 17.30 -7.92
C ALA A 294 24.83 17.63 -9.37
N ALA A 295 23.65 18.21 -9.60
CA ALA A 295 23.22 18.62 -10.94
C ALA A 295 24.15 19.63 -11.62
N LYS A 296 24.80 20.52 -10.85
CA LYS A 296 25.79 21.49 -11.38
C LYS A 296 27.12 20.81 -11.73
N VAL A 297 27.50 19.79 -10.98
CA VAL A 297 28.78 19.09 -11.14
C VAL A 297 28.70 17.98 -12.20
N LEU A 298 27.61 17.21 -12.18
CA LEU A 298 27.44 15.99 -12.99
C LEU A 298 26.67 16.23 -14.30
N GLY A 299 26.09 17.42 -14.47
CA GLY A 299 25.31 17.77 -15.65
C GLY A 299 23.82 17.44 -15.50
N SER A 300 23.03 17.80 -16.51
CA SER A 300 21.58 17.64 -16.56
C SER A 300 21.13 16.67 -17.67
N ALA A 301 19.91 16.19 -17.57
CA ALA A 301 19.29 15.31 -18.57
C ALA A 301 19.16 15.99 -19.94
N GLY A 302 19.23 15.19 -21.00
CA GLY A 302 18.99 15.59 -22.38
C GLY A 302 17.51 15.81 -22.69
N LYS A 303 17.24 16.13 -23.97
CA LYS A 303 15.88 16.33 -24.49
C LYS A 303 15.57 15.28 -25.55
N PHE A 304 14.34 14.80 -25.54
CA PHE A 304 13.83 13.87 -26.55
C PHE A 304 13.54 14.61 -27.86
N THR A 305 14.05 14.07 -28.96
CA THR A 305 13.89 14.65 -30.33
C THR A 305 13.11 13.74 -31.27
N GLY A 306 12.63 12.57 -30.79
CA GLY A 306 11.86 11.62 -31.56
C GLY A 306 10.37 11.97 -31.68
N ASP A 307 9.58 11.00 -32.13
CA ASP A 307 8.12 11.13 -32.22
C ASP A 307 7.50 11.11 -30.81
N LYS A 308 7.01 12.28 -30.38
CA LYS A 308 6.38 12.45 -29.08
C LYS A 308 5.08 11.66 -28.93
N ASN A 309 4.29 11.50 -29.99
CA ASN A 309 3.04 10.74 -29.94
C ASN A 309 3.32 9.24 -29.77
N ALA A 310 4.32 8.72 -30.48
CA ALA A 310 4.77 7.35 -30.29
C ALA A 310 5.30 7.11 -28.87
N LEU A 311 6.00 8.10 -28.29
CA LEU A 311 6.47 8.01 -26.90
C LEU A 311 5.31 7.99 -25.90
N VAL A 312 4.25 8.78 -26.11
CA VAL A 312 3.04 8.78 -25.26
C VAL A 312 2.38 7.41 -25.27
N VAL A 313 2.20 6.80 -26.45
CA VAL A 313 1.63 5.44 -26.58
C VAL A 313 2.51 4.40 -25.88
N ALA A 314 3.83 4.47 -26.09
CA ALA A 314 4.76 3.56 -25.40
C ALA A 314 4.76 3.75 -23.88
N ALA A 315 4.63 5.00 -23.40
CA ALA A 315 4.57 5.33 -21.98
C ALA A 315 3.30 4.76 -21.31
N GLU A 316 2.13 4.82 -21.96
CA GLU A 316 0.90 4.19 -21.49
C GLU A 316 1.07 2.68 -21.30
N GLN A 317 1.58 2.00 -22.33
CA GLN A 317 1.83 0.55 -22.31
C GLN A 317 2.84 0.16 -21.21
N THR A 318 3.89 0.96 -21.06
CA THR A 318 4.93 0.78 -20.05
C THR A 318 4.37 0.92 -18.63
N LEU A 319 3.58 1.97 -18.40
CA LEU A 319 2.97 2.22 -17.10
C LEU A 319 2.06 1.05 -16.69
N TYR A 320 1.23 0.55 -17.61
CA TYR A 320 0.36 -0.59 -17.32
C TYR A 320 1.14 -1.86 -16.97
N ALA A 321 2.15 -2.23 -17.78
CA ALA A 321 3.00 -3.39 -17.50
C ALA A 321 3.77 -3.28 -16.17
N SER A 322 4.28 -2.08 -15.86
CA SER A 322 4.98 -1.81 -14.60
C SER A 322 4.03 -1.87 -13.40
N LYS A 323 2.79 -1.39 -13.52
CA LYS A 323 1.75 -1.51 -12.48
C LYS A 323 1.42 -2.97 -12.21
N ILE A 324 1.17 -3.79 -13.24
CA ILE A 324 0.97 -5.25 -13.09
C ILE A 324 2.12 -5.84 -12.26
N THR A 325 3.35 -5.49 -12.59
CA THR A 325 4.54 -6.00 -11.89
C THR A 325 4.59 -5.57 -10.43
N ALA A 326 4.26 -4.32 -10.11
CA ALA A 326 4.20 -3.84 -8.72
C ALA A 326 3.15 -4.60 -7.90
N TYR A 327 1.95 -4.83 -8.46
CA TYR A 327 0.92 -5.67 -7.83
C TYR A 327 1.38 -7.13 -7.67
N ALA A 328 1.99 -7.72 -8.71
CA ALA A 328 2.53 -9.08 -8.65
C ALA A 328 3.53 -9.25 -7.49
N GLN A 329 4.43 -8.29 -7.31
CA GLN A 329 5.40 -8.26 -6.22
C GLN A 329 4.73 -8.14 -4.85
N GLY A 330 3.80 -7.22 -4.68
CA GLY A 330 3.08 -7.03 -3.43
C GLY A 330 2.23 -8.23 -3.03
N LEU A 331 1.53 -8.85 -3.99
CA LEU A 331 0.71 -10.05 -3.75
C LEU A 331 1.57 -11.27 -3.45
N SER A 332 2.73 -11.41 -4.10
CA SER A 332 3.70 -12.46 -3.77
C SER A 332 4.24 -12.30 -2.35
N LEU A 333 4.56 -11.05 -1.94
CA LEU A 333 4.97 -10.76 -0.56
C LEU A 333 3.89 -11.16 0.45
N LEU A 334 2.60 -10.89 0.18
CA LEU A 334 1.49 -11.31 1.05
C LEU A 334 1.42 -12.82 1.20
N LYS A 335 1.60 -13.59 0.11
CA LYS A 335 1.62 -15.06 0.15
C LYS A 335 2.78 -15.59 0.99
N MET A 336 4.01 -15.11 0.73
CA MET A 336 5.20 -15.55 1.46
C MET A 336 5.11 -15.20 2.95
N ALA A 337 4.63 -14.01 3.30
CA ALA A 337 4.40 -13.63 4.69
C ALA A 337 3.28 -14.46 5.35
N SER A 338 2.22 -14.80 4.61
CA SER A 338 1.17 -15.68 5.11
C SER A 338 1.69 -17.06 5.50
N GLU A 339 2.60 -17.61 4.71
CA GLU A 339 3.28 -18.89 5.01
C GLU A 339 4.20 -18.75 6.23
N GLU A 340 5.05 -17.71 6.26
CA GLU A 340 6.01 -17.45 7.34
C GLU A 340 5.33 -17.26 8.70
N TYR A 341 4.23 -16.48 8.75
CA TYR A 341 3.53 -16.15 10.00
C TYR A 341 2.30 -17.01 10.28
N GLY A 342 1.89 -17.92 9.39
CA GLY A 342 0.75 -18.81 9.58
C GLY A 342 -0.60 -18.09 9.57
N TRP A 343 -0.77 -17.01 8.80
CA TRP A 343 -1.99 -16.20 8.82
C TRP A 343 -3.14 -16.73 7.98
N ASN A 344 -2.89 -17.65 7.05
CA ASN A 344 -3.87 -18.18 6.10
C ASN A 344 -4.57 -17.08 5.28
N ILE A 345 -3.78 -16.17 4.72
CA ILE A 345 -4.25 -15.09 3.85
C ILE A 345 -4.82 -15.66 2.55
N ASP A 346 -6.03 -15.25 2.20
CA ASP A 346 -6.67 -15.54 0.91
C ASP A 346 -6.67 -14.30 0.02
N ILE A 347 -5.80 -14.28 -0.99
CA ILE A 347 -5.65 -13.15 -1.92
C ILE A 347 -6.96 -12.85 -2.64
N SER A 348 -7.78 -13.87 -2.95
CA SER A 348 -9.06 -13.69 -3.62
C SER A 348 -10.08 -12.90 -2.79
N GLN A 349 -9.91 -12.86 -1.47
CA GLN A 349 -10.74 -12.08 -0.54
C GLN A 349 -10.13 -10.71 -0.24
N ILE A 350 -8.80 -10.56 -0.35
CA ILE A 350 -8.11 -9.32 -0.04
C ILE A 350 -8.26 -8.29 -1.16
N VAL A 351 -7.97 -8.68 -2.40
CA VAL A 351 -7.95 -7.74 -3.53
C VAL A 351 -9.31 -7.04 -3.74
N PRO A 352 -10.48 -7.70 -3.59
CA PRO A 352 -11.79 -7.04 -3.65
C PRO A 352 -11.95 -5.86 -2.69
N VAL A 353 -11.30 -5.90 -1.53
CA VAL A 353 -11.37 -4.84 -0.51
C VAL A 353 -10.73 -3.53 -0.99
N TRP A 354 -9.84 -3.59 -1.98
CA TRP A 354 -9.15 -2.41 -2.52
C TRP A 354 -9.87 -1.76 -3.71
N ARG A 355 -10.99 -2.34 -4.19
CA ARG A 355 -11.71 -1.84 -5.37
C ARG A 355 -12.38 -0.47 -5.16
N ALA A 356 -12.73 -0.11 -3.92
CA ALA A 356 -13.25 1.21 -3.57
C ALA A 356 -12.75 1.67 -2.20
N GLY A 357 -12.93 2.95 -1.89
CA GLY A 357 -12.59 3.52 -0.57
C GLY A 357 -11.11 3.50 -0.22
N CYS A 358 -10.20 3.28 -1.17
CA CYS A 358 -8.75 3.31 -0.94
C CYS A 358 -8.01 4.09 -2.02
N ILE A 359 -6.72 4.32 -1.80
CA ILE A 359 -5.89 5.13 -2.71
C ILE A 359 -5.50 4.36 -3.98
N ILE A 360 -5.33 3.03 -3.91
CA ILE A 360 -4.94 2.21 -5.07
C ILE A 360 -6.13 1.66 -5.86
N ARG A 361 -7.35 2.13 -5.63
CA ARG A 361 -8.52 1.66 -6.38
C ARG A 361 -8.33 1.87 -7.88
N ALA A 362 -8.53 0.80 -8.65
CA ALA A 362 -8.29 0.73 -10.08
C ALA A 362 -9.16 -0.35 -10.72
N SER A 363 -9.43 -0.22 -12.03
CA SER A 363 -10.10 -1.28 -12.81
C SER A 363 -9.33 -2.61 -12.77
N LEU A 364 -8.01 -2.54 -12.81
CA LEU A 364 -7.09 -3.68 -12.70
C LEU A 364 -7.39 -4.63 -11.52
N LEU A 365 -7.92 -4.12 -10.41
CA LEU A 365 -8.22 -4.94 -9.22
C LEU A 365 -9.32 -5.98 -9.44
N SER A 366 -10.27 -5.69 -10.33
CA SER A 366 -11.30 -6.67 -10.72
C SER A 366 -10.68 -7.83 -11.49
N ASP A 367 -9.76 -7.55 -12.41
CA ASP A 367 -9.06 -8.56 -13.19
C ASP A 367 -8.14 -9.41 -12.30
N ILE A 368 -7.41 -8.77 -11.37
CA ILE A 368 -6.60 -9.48 -10.37
C ILE A 368 -7.49 -10.39 -9.50
N THR A 369 -8.64 -9.90 -9.05
CA THR A 369 -9.60 -10.71 -8.28
C THR A 369 -10.02 -11.95 -9.07
N ASN A 370 -10.35 -11.79 -10.35
CA ASN A 370 -10.75 -12.88 -11.22
C ASN A 370 -9.62 -13.90 -11.43
N ALA A 371 -8.37 -13.44 -11.58
CA ALA A 371 -7.21 -14.31 -11.70
C ALA A 371 -7.05 -15.23 -10.48
N PHE A 372 -7.12 -14.70 -9.26
CA PHE A 372 -7.01 -15.48 -8.04
C PHE A 372 -8.28 -16.31 -7.71
N ARG A 373 -9.45 -15.92 -8.20
CA ARG A 373 -10.65 -16.78 -8.14
C ARG A 373 -10.55 -17.98 -9.08
N ARG A 374 -9.95 -17.81 -10.27
CA ARG A 374 -9.67 -18.92 -11.21
C ARG A 374 -8.59 -19.87 -10.67
N ASN A 375 -7.57 -19.33 -10.05
CA ASN A 375 -6.46 -20.10 -9.50
C ASN A 375 -6.00 -19.52 -8.13
N PRO A 376 -6.57 -19.97 -7.01
CA PRO A 376 -6.16 -19.52 -5.67
C PRO A 376 -4.70 -19.78 -5.34
N ASP A 377 -4.11 -20.81 -5.95
CA ASP A 377 -2.71 -21.21 -5.73
C ASP A 377 -1.74 -20.52 -6.69
N LEU A 378 -2.21 -19.58 -7.51
CA LEU A 378 -1.37 -18.84 -8.47
C LEU A 378 -0.11 -18.30 -7.78
N PRO A 379 1.10 -18.76 -8.16
CA PRO A 379 2.32 -18.39 -7.43
C PRO A 379 2.68 -16.91 -7.60
N ASN A 380 2.38 -16.35 -8.77
CA ASN A 380 2.64 -14.96 -9.12
C ASN A 380 1.64 -14.50 -10.18
N LEU A 381 1.17 -13.27 -10.07
CA LEU A 381 0.18 -12.69 -11.00
C LEU A 381 0.66 -12.75 -12.47
N LEU A 382 1.95 -12.62 -12.73
CA LEU A 382 2.55 -12.71 -14.08
C LEU A 382 2.40 -14.10 -14.73
N LEU A 383 1.98 -15.12 -13.99
CA LEU A 383 1.71 -16.46 -14.51
C LEU A 383 0.23 -16.69 -14.87
N ASP A 384 -0.66 -15.76 -14.52
CA ASP A 384 -2.04 -15.79 -15.02
C ASP A 384 -2.05 -15.54 -16.54
N GLU A 385 -2.92 -16.21 -17.27
CA GLU A 385 -2.95 -16.18 -18.72
C GLU A 385 -3.20 -14.76 -19.29
N GLU A 386 -4.09 -13.99 -18.68
CA GLU A 386 -4.41 -12.64 -19.14
C GLU A 386 -3.26 -11.67 -18.82
N PHE A 387 -2.72 -11.74 -17.62
CA PHE A 387 -1.61 -10.88 -17.17
C PHE A 387 -0.29 -11.19 -17.83
N SER A 388 0.00 -12.48 -18.12
CA SER A 388 1.18 -12.86 -18.91
C SER A 388 1.12 -12.31 -20.32
N LYS A 389 -0.02 -12.44 -20.99
CA LYS A 389 -0.24 -11.86 -22.34
C LYS A 389 -0.12 -10.34 -22.30
N ALA A 390 -0.71 -9.69 -21.30
CA ALA A 390 -0.64 -8.23 -21.15
C ALA A 390 0.81 -7.74 -21.02
N ALA A 391 1.63 -8.39 -20.18
CA ALA A 391 3.04 -8.03 -20.01
C ALA A 391 3.88 -8.33 -21.26
N ILE A 392 3.71 -9.51 -21.86
CA ILE A 392 4.44 -9.93 -23.07
C ILE A 392 4.18 -8.98 -24.24
N ASN A 393 2.94 -8.61 -24.48
CA ASN A 393 2.56 -7.73 -25.59
C ASN A 393 3.09 -6.29 -25.44
N ARG A 394 3.44 -5.88 -24.21
CA ARG A 394 3.93 -4.53 -23.89
C ARG A 394 5.43 -4.42 -23.71
N GLN A 395 6.16 -5.54 -23.70
CA GLN A 395 7.59 -5.53 -23.38
C GLN A 395 8.44 -4.69 -24.34
N GLU A 396 8.06 -4.57 -25.62
CA GLU A 396 8.77 -3.75 -26.60
C GLU A 396 8.63 -2.26 -26.28
N ALA A 397 7.41 -1.80 -26.02
CA ALA A 397 7.15 -0.43 -25.58
C ALA A 397 7.86 -0.12 -24.26
N TRP A 398 7.83 -1.06 -23.33
CA TRP A 398 8.50 -0.95 -22.04
C TRP A 398 10.01 -0.76 -22.18
N ARG A 399 10.66 -1.57 -23.02
CA ARG A 399 12.09 -1.42 -23.34
C ARG A 399 12.39 -0.09 -24.01
N THR A 400 11.56 0.33 -24.97
CA THR A 400 11.71 1.61 -25.67
C THR A 400 11.69 2.79 -24.70
N VAL A 401 10.76 2.82 -23.75
CA VAL A 401 10.65 3.88 -22.75
C VAL A 401 11.86 3.89 -21.82
N VAL A 402 12.27 2.73 -21.29
CA VAL A 402 13.45 2.63 -20.42
C VAL A 402 14.72 3.03 -21.17
N GLN A 403 14.93 2.56 -22.39
CA GLN A 403 16.08 2.94 -23.22
C GLN A 403 16.12 4.43 -23.51
N THR A 404 14.95 5.02 -23.84
CA THR A 404 14.83 6.47 -24.08
C THR A 404 15.22 7.25 -22.82
N ALA A 405 14.69 6.90 -21.67
CA ALA A 405 14.99 7.58 -20.41
C ALA A 405 16.47 7.46 -20.03
N VAL A 406 17.04 6.26 -20.13
CA VAL A 406 18.47 6.02 -19.89
C VAL A 406 19.34 6.83 -20.85
N GLY A 407 19.01 6.85 -22.15
CA GLY A 407 19.73 7.64 -23.16
C GLY A 407 19.69 9.15 -22.92
N LEU A 408 18.63 9.64 -22.27
CA LEU A 408 18.46 11.05 -21.90
C LEU A 408 19.04 11.39 -20.51
N GLY A 409 19.37 10.41 -19.69
CA GLY A 409 19.74 10.63 -18.29
C GLY A 409 18.56 11.02 -17.40
N ILE A 410 17.33 10.60 -17.76
CA ILE A 410 16.12 10.80 -16.95
C ILE A 410 15.96 9.57 -16.04
N PRO A 411 15.87 9.76 -14.70
CA PRO A 411 15.78 8.64 -13.78
C PRO A 411 14.41 7.93 -13.89
N MET A 412 14.44 6.60 -14.02
CA MET A 412 13.26 5.72 -13.99
C MET A 412 13.58 4.49 -13.14
N LEU A 413 13.78 4.69 -11.83
CA LEU A 413 14.21 3.64 -10.91
C LEU A 413 13.19 2.51 -10.82
N ALA A 414 11.92 2.84 -10.56
CA ALA A 414 10.86 1.85 -10.37
C ALA A 414 10.46 1.18 -11.70
N THR A 415 10.38 1.93 -12.79
CA THR A 415 10.08 1.41 -14.12
C THR A 415 11.17 0.48 -14.63
N SER A 416 12.44 0.86 -14.44
CA SER A 416 13.60 0.00 -14.79
C SER A 416 13.64 -1.26 -13.92
N ALA A 417 13.42 -1.12 -12.62
CA ALA A 417 13.37 -2.24 -11.69
C ALA A 417 12.24 -3.22 -12.01
N SER A 418 11.07 -2.72 -12.45
CA SER A 418 9.94 -3.56 -12.85
C SER A 418 10.23 -4.37 -14.12
N LEU A 419 10.88 -3.76 -15.12
CA LEU A 419 11.32 -4.46 -16.33
C LEU A 419 12.41 -5.51 -16.02
N ALA A 420 13.38 -5.15 -15.18
CA ALA A 420 14.44 -6.06 -14.75
C ALA A 420 13.87 -7.26 -13.97
N TYR A 421 12.87 -7.02 -13.10
CA TYR A 421 12.17 -8.10 -12.41
C TYR A 421 11.45 -9.03 -13.40
N PHE A 422 10.71 -8.49 -14.36
CA PHE A 422 10.04 -9.28 -15.40
C PHE A 422 11.04 -10.15 -16.17
N ASP A 423 12.18 -9.58 -16.57
CA ASP A 423 13.22 -10.33 -17.27
C ASP A 423 13.89 -11.41 -16.40
N ALA A 424 14.20 -11.11 -15.15
CA ALA A 424 14.75 -12.06 -14.21
C ALA A 424 13.75 -13.19 -13.88
N TYR A 425 12.48 -12.85 -13.64
CA TYR A 425 11.46 -13.81 -13.27
C TYR A 425 11.17 -14.84 -14.36
N ARG A 426 11.22 -14.45 -15.63
CA ARG A 426 11.05 -15.36 -16.77
C ARG A 426 12.33 -16.08 -17.22
N SER A 427 13.48 -15.80 -16.61
CA SER A 427 14.75 -16.43 -16.99
C SER A 427 14.93 -17.76 -16.28
N ALA A 428 14.98 -18.85 -17.06
CA ALA A 428 15.22 -20.20 -16.53
C ALA A 428 16.61 -20.34 -15.88
N VAL A 429 17.59 -19.54 -16.32
CA VAL A 429 18.94 -19.50 -15.79
C VAL A 429 19.32 -18.07 -15.44
N LEU A 430 19.77 -17.86 -14.22
CA LEU A 430 20.28 -16.59 -13.73
C LEU A 430 21.80 -16.68 -13.47
N PRO A 431 22.54 -15.55 -13.49
CA PRO A 431 23.97 -15.53 -13.21
C PRO A 431 24.32 -15.82 -11.72
N ALA A 432 23.34 -16.24 -10.94
CA ALA A 432 23.49 -16.64 -9.55
C ALA A 432 24.42 -17.87 -9.37
N ASN A 433 24.59 -18.68 -10.42
CA ASN A 433 25.56 -19.77 -10.46
C ASN A 433 27.00 -19.24 -10.30
N LEU A 434 27.37 -18.15 -10.99
CA LEU A 434 28.67 -17.51 -10.81
C LEU A 434 28.84 -16.94 -9.39
N THR A 435 27.84 -16.28 -8.87
CA THR A 435 27.85 -15.75 -7.50
C THR A 435 28.04 -16.89 -6.49
N GLN A 436 27.36 -18.02 -6.67
CA GLN A 436 27.51 -19.16 -5.78
C GLN A 436 28.89 -19.83 -5.92
N ALA A 437 29.45 -19.89 -7.14
CA ALA A 437 30.80 -20.36 -7.35
C ALA A 437 31.86 -19.48 -6.67
N GLN A 438 31.70 -18.15 -6.75
CA GLN A 438 32.56 -17.19 -6.02
C GLN A 438 32.48 -17.40 -4.51
N ARG A 439 31.26 -17.58 -3.95
CA ARG A 439 31.08 -17.88 -2.52
C ARG A 439 31.77 -19.18 -2.12
N ASP A 440 31.72 -20.21 -2.96
CA ASP A 440 32.40 -21.47 -2.71
C ASP A 440 33.94 -21.33 -2.79
N TYR A 441 34.43 -20.53 -3.75
CA TYR A 441 35.86 -20.24 -3.92
C TYR A 441 36.47 -19.58 -2.67
N PHE A 442 35.87 -18.47 -2.21
CA PHE A 442 36.48 -17.72 -1.10
C PHE A 442 36.11 -18.21 0.30
N GLY A 443 35.06 -19.01 0.45
CA GLY A 443 34.55 -19.34 1.79
C GLY A 443 34.00 -20.75 1.95
N ALA A 444 34.22 -21.64 0.99
CA ALA A 444 33.69 -23.02 0.99
C ALA A 444 32.18 -23.09 1.29
N HIS A 445 31.40 -22.09 0.78
CA HIS A 445 29.98 -22.00 1.04
C HIS A 445 29.14 -23.04 0.31
N THR A 446 29.79 -23.95 -0.39
CA THR A 446 29.20 -25.07 -1.12
C THR A 446 28.21 -24.64 -2.22
N TYR A 447 27.82 -25.57 -3.07
CA TYR A 447 26.84 -25.37 -4.12
C TYR A 447 26.09 -26.66 -4.42
N ARG A 448 24.90 -26.56 -5.01
CA ARG A 448 24.17 -27.67 -5.62
C ARG A 448 24.40 -27.70 -7.12
N ARG A 449 24.32 -28.89 -7.71
CA ARG A 449 24.48 -29.07 -9.15
C ARG A 449 23.13 -29.32 -9.82
N ILE A 450 23.07 -29.08 -11.14
CA ILE A 450 21.88 -29.32 -11.95
C ILE A 450 21.80 -30.76 -12.48
N ASP A 451 22.92 -31.49 -12.46
CA ASP A 451 23.09 -32.83 -13.06
C ASP A 451 23.11 -33.95 -12.02
N LYS A 452 23.18 -33.63 -10.74
CA LYS A 452 23.14 -34.61 -9.64
C LYS A 452 22.76 -33.98 -8.30
N GLU A 453 22.14 -34.78 -7.46
CA GLU A 453 21.74 -34.37 -6.10
C GLU A 453 22.97 -34.26 -5.18
N GLY A 454 22.83 -33.44 -4.12
CA GLY A 454 23.82 -33.24 -3.08
C GLY A 454 24.34 -31.82 -3.00
N VAL A 455 25.28 -31.65 -2.07
CA VAL A 455 25.96 -30.40 -1.78
C VAL A 455 27.43 -30.59 -2.04
N PHE A 456 28.07 -29.70 -2.77
CA PHE A 456 29.43 -29.85 -3.28
C PHE A 456 30.30 -28.67 -2.89
N HIS A 457 31.59 -28.93 -2.77
CA HIS A 457 32.66 -27.95 -2.67
C HIS A 457 33.77 -28.30 -3.66
N THR A 458 34.36 -27.31 -4.28
CA THR A 458 35.47 -27.49 -5.22
C THR A 458 36.77 -26.93 -4.64
N GLN A 459 37.87 -27.74 -4.75
CA GLN A 459 39.20 -27.22 -4.49
C GLN A 459 39.67 -26.41 -5.71
N TRP A 460 39.38 -25.10 -5.70
CA TRP A 460 39.53 -24.23 -6.88
C TRP A 460 40.97 -23.95 -7.29
N GLU A 461 41.94 -24.14 -6.38
CA GLU A 461 43.37 -23.90 -6.60
C GLU A 461 44.20 -25.21 -6.72
N ALA A 462 43.52 -26.35 -6.89
CA ALA A 462 44.19 -27.67 -6.98
C ALA A 462 44.53 -28.06 -8.42
#